data_708347aaa83bf26648d93e7deb51dd9f
#
_entry.id   708347aaa83bf26648d93e7deb51dd9f
#
_cell.length_a   1.000
_cell.length_b   1.000
_cell.length_c   1.000
_cell.angle_alpha   90.00
_cell.angle_beta   90.00
_cell.angle_gamma   90.00
#
_symmetry.space_group_name_H-M   'P 1'
#
loop_
_entity.id
_entity.type
_entity.pdbx_description
1 polymer ?
#
loop_
_entity_poly.entity_id
_entity_poly.type
_entity_poly.pdbx_seq_one_letter_code
_entity_poly.pdbx_strand_id
1 'polypeptide(L)'
;KEHKFDVQVRRYGIYLDLLKKTKYKNVLICDSRDIYFQSDPFNYTYKGLINFFLESKKIKDCPFNSSWILKTYGEEVLRELEDKIINCSGTTLGTHNAMMSYLELMVSHSLKFKFKKRLKYLLTLRRDKLGRGADQAYANYIAHNRLINDTFLYSNEKGPIATVCY
;
A
#
# COMPACT_ATOMS: atom_id res chain seq x y z
N LYS A 1 7.03 -17.34 21.02
CA LYS A 1 5.98 -17.68 20.01
C LYS A 1 5.89 -16.50 19.05
N GLU A 2 6.53 -16.63 17.89
CA GLU A 2 6.46 -15.63 16.82
C GLU A 2 5.00 -15.50 16.38
N HIS A 3 4.43 -14.35 16.60
CA HIS A 3 3.12 -14.03 16.06
C HIS A 3 3.24 -14.01 14.52
N LYS A 4 2.55 -14.93 13.85
CA LYS A 4 2.44 -14.97 12.39
C LYS A 4 1.86 -13.63 11.91
N PHE A 5 2.76 -12.73 11.50
CA PHE A 5 2.39 -11.60 10.67
C PHE A 5 1.93 -12.17 9.33
N ASP A 6 0.91 -11.56 8.76
CA ASP A 6 0.66 -11.74 7.34
C ASP A 6 1.94 -11.33 6.59
N VAL A 7 2.47 -12.21 5.77
CA VAL A 7 3.73 -12.01 5.03
C VAL A 7 3.67 -10.70 4.23
N GLN A 8 2.49 -10.37 3.71
CA GLN A 8 2.21 -9.16 2.93
C GLN A 8 2.51 -7.87 3.71
N VAL A 9 2.25 -7.84 5.01
CA VAL A 9 2.54 -6.68 5.87
C VAL A 9 3.98 -6.70 6.39
N ARG A 10 4.53 -7.89 6.65
CA ARG A 10 5.90 -8.05 7.18
C ARG A 10 6.97 -7.54 6.21
N ARG A 11 6.73 -7.65 4.90
CA ARG A 11 7.69 -7.21 3.87
C ARG A 11 8.09 -5.75 4.02
N TYR A 12 7.17 -4.86 4.40
CA TYR A 12 7.46 -3.42 4.55
C TYR A 12 8.48 -3.13 5.65
N GLY A 13 8.42 -3.85 6.77
CA GLY A 13 9.43 -3.74 7.82
C GLY A 13 10.80 -4.21 7.35
N ILE A 14 10.87 -5.32 6.61
CA ILE A 14 12.11 -5.85 6.05
C ILE A 14 12.72 -4.86 5.03
N TYR A 15 11.89 -4.28 4.14
CA TYR A 15 12.34 -3.29 3.17
C TYR A 15 12.84 -2.02 3.86
N LEU A 16 12.14 -1.56 4.90
CA LEU A 16 12.56 -0.41 5.69
C LEU A 16 13.94 -0.64 6.34
N ASP A 17 14.15 -1.80 6.95
CA ASP A 17 15.42 -2.16 7.59
C ASP A 17 16.56 -2.30 6.57
N LEU A 18 16.27 -2.76 5.35
CA LEU A 18 17.23 -2.78 4.25
C LEU A 18 17.61 -1.37 3.82
N LEU A 19 16.62 -0.51 3.57
CA LEU A 19 16.87 0.86 3.09
C LEU A 19 17.58 1.72 4.14
N LYS A 20 17.39 1.48 5.43
CA LYS A 20 18.19 2.15 6.49
C LYS A 20 19.68 1.87 6.40
N LYS A 21 20.08 0.76 5.80
CA LYS A 21 21.49 0.32 5.69
C LYS A 21 22.10 0.64 4.31
N THR A 22 21.30 1.09 3.36
CA THR A 22 21.71 1.31 1.97
C THR A 22 21.27 2.70 1.52
N LYS A 23 21.81 3.18 0.39
CA LYS A 23 21.41 4.46 -0.19
C LYS A 23 21.30 4.31 -1.70
N TYR A 24 20.13 4.59 -2.24
CA TYR A 24 19.83 4.52 -3.67
C TYR A 24 19.28 5.87 -4.15
N LYS A 25 19.39 6.16 -5.44
CA LYS A 25 18.75 7.33 -6.04
C LYS A 25 17.23 7.12 -6.09
N ASN A 26 16.82 5.99 -6.65
CA ASN A 26 15.42 5.57 -6.76
C ASN A 26 15.27 4.15 -6.27
N VAL A 27 14.10 3.82 -5.75
CA VAL A 27 13.72 2.50 -5.26
C VAL A 27 12.40 2.12 -5.87
N LEU A 28 12.33 0.96 -6.49
CA LEU A 28 11.10 0.32 -6.95
C LEU A 28 10.81 -0.89 -6.04
N ILE A 29 9.65 -0.90 -5.44
CA ILE A 29 9.06 -2.09 -4.82
C ILE A 29 7.99 -2.59 -5.78
N CYS A 30 8.09 -3.86 -6.17
CA CYS A 30 7.08 -4.47 -7.05
C CYS A 30 6.85 -5.94 -6.69
N ASP A 31 5.62 -6.40 -6.89
CA ASP A 31 5.28 -7.82 -6.83
C ASP A 31 5.87 -8.53 -8.05
N SER A 32 6.12 -9.83 -7.95
CA SER A 32 6.63 -10.66 -9.05
C SER A 32 5.55 -11.09 -10.05
N ARG A 33 4.29 -10.79 -9.75
CA ARG A 33 3.11 -11.06 -10.59
C ARG A 33 2.26 -9.82 -10.65
N ASP A 34 1.31 -9.80 -11.57
CA ASP A 34 0.26 -8.79 -11.67
C ASP A 34 0.78 -7.39 -12.03
N ILE A 35 2.01 -7.34 -12.60
CA ILE A 35 2.61 -6.12 -13.13
C ILE A 35 3.17 -6.34 -14.54
N TYR A 36 3.16 -5.27 -15.32
CA TYR A 36 3.74 -5.24 -16.67
C TYR A 36 4.54 -3.95 -16.87
N PHE A 37 5.83 -4.08 -17.22
CA PHE A 37 6.67 -2.94 -17.54
C PHE A 37 6.40 -2.49 -18.98
N GLN A 38 5.84 -1.31 -19.15
CA GLN A 38 5.55 -0.68 -20.44
C GLN A 38 6.77 0.07 -21.00
N SER A 39 7.67 0.48 -20.11
CA SER A 39 8.98 1.07 -20.42
C SER A 39 9.92 0.85 -19.25
N ASP A 40 11.20 1.22 -19.41
CA ASP A 40 12.17 1.17 -18.31
C ASP A 40 11.75 2.15 -17.21
N PRO A 41 11.37 1.66 -16.01
CA PRO A 41 10.90 2.52 -14.94
C PRO A 41 11.99 3.42 -14.37
N PHE A 42 13.27 3.11 -14.54
CA PHE A 42 14.37 3.92 -14.03
C PHE A 42 14.81 5.03 -14.99
N ASN A 43 14.42 4.94 -16.27
CA ASN A 43 14.64 5.97 -17.28
C ASN A 43 13.41 6.84 -17.56
N TYR A 44 12.31 6.63 -16.81
CA TYR A 44 11.09 7.41 -16.96
C TYR A 44 11.16 8.73 -16.16
N THR A 45 10.60 9.81 -16.73
CA THR A 45 10.51 11.10 -16.04
C THR A 45 9.25 11.14 -15.16
N TYR A 46 9.45 11.00 -13.87
CA TYR A 46 8.35 11.00 -12.89
C TYR A 46 7.93 12.41 -12.49
N LYS A 47 6.64 12.56 -12.19
CA LYS A 47 6.04 13.82 -11.71
C LYS A 47 6.09 13.99 -10.20
N GLY A 48 6.27 12.89 -9.44
CA GLY A 48 6.34 12.91 -7.99
C GLY A 48 7.61 12.30 -7.45
N LEU A 49 7.97 12.66 -6.22
CA LEU A 49 9.05 12.02 -5.48
C LEU A 49 8.67 10.59 -5.05
N ILE A 50 7.36 10.34 -4.90
CA ILE A 50 6.81 8.99 -4.76
C ILE A 50 5.66 8.81 -5.75
N ASN A 51 5.64 7.66 -6.42
CA ASN A 51 4.76 7.36 -7.53
C ASN A 51 4.06 6.02 -7.28
N PHE A 52 2.74 6.06 -7.29
CA PHE A 52 1.87 4.93 -7.12
C PHE A 52 1.24 4.55 -8.46
N PHE A 53 0.95 3.26 -8.64
CA PHE A 53 0.43 2.73 -9.89
C PHE A 53 -0.98 2.18 -9.64
N LEU A 54 -1.93 2.78 -10.34
CA LEU A 54 -3.34 2.48 -10.20
C LEU A 54 -3.73 1.27 -11.05
N GLU A 55 -4.66 0.49 -10.53
CA GLU A 55 -5.34 -0.56 -11.27
C GLU A 55 -6.39 0.04 -12.22
N SER A 56 -7.27 -0.80 -12.79
CA SER A 56 -8.33 -0.33 -13.71
C SER A 56 -9.70 -0.15 -13.03
N LYS A 57 -9.89 -0.66 -11.81
CA LYS A 57 -11.18 -0.68 -11.11
C LYS A 57 -11.25 0.36 -10.00
N LYS A 58 -12.46 0.87 -9.74
CA LYS A 58 -12.74 1.66 -8.54
C LYS A 58 -12.80 0.74 -7.30
N ILE A 59 -12.52 1.32 -6.14
CA ILE A 59 -12.58 0.61 -4.86
C ILE A 59 -13.96 -0.01 -4.63
N LYS A 60 -15.05 0.74 -4.90
CA LYS A 60 -16.43 0.24 -4.76
C LYS A 60 -16.77 -0.93 -5.67
N ASP A 61 -16.13 -1.02 -6.82
CA ASP A 61 -16.35 -2.07 -7.82
C ASP A 61 -15.56 -3.35 -7.51
N CYS A 62 -14.77 -3.35 -6.43
CA CYS A 62 -14.00 -4.49 -5.95
C CYS A 62 -14.41 -4.84 -4.53
N PRO A 63 -15.21 -5.91 -4.31
CA PRO A 63 -15.68 -6.31 -2.98
C PRO A 63 -14.56 -6.57 -1.98
N PHE A 64 -13.40 -7.04 -2.46
CA PHE A 64 -12.23 -7.29 -1.62
C PHE A 64 -11.64 -5.97 -1.10
N ASN A 65 -11.37 -5.00 -1.97
CA ASN A 65 -10.81 -3.71 -1.60
C ASN A 65 -11.74 -2.93 -0.67
N SER A 66 -13.05 -2.87 -0.99
CA SER A 66 -14.07 -2.27 -0.12
C SER A 66 -14.09 -2.92 1.27
N SER A 67 -14.08 -4.26 1.31
CA SER A 67 -14.07 -5.00 2.59
C SER A 67 -12.79 -4.78 3.39
N TRP A 68 -11.63 -4.68 2.73
CA TRP A 68 -10.35 -4.45 3.42
C TRP A 68 -10.28 -3.05 4.02
N ILE A 69 -10.71 -2.03 3.29
CA ILE A 69 -10.78 -0.64 3.79
C ILE A 69 -11.79 -0.53 4.93
N LEU A 70 -13.00 -1.08 4.75
CA LEU A 70 -14.03 -1.09 5.79
C LEU A 70 -13.54 -1.73 7.10
N LYS A 71 -12.90 -2.91 7.01
CA LYS A 71 -12.38 -3.63 8.20
C LYS A 71 -11.21 -2.91 8.86
N THR A 72 -10.43 -2.15 8.10
CA THR A 72 -9.22 -1.48 8.59
C THR A 72 -9.54 -0.10 9.18
N TYR A 73 -10.29 0.69 8.45
CA TYR A 73 -10.51 2.12 8.76
C TYR A 73 -11.96 2.46 9.16
N GLY A 74 -12.94 1.66 8.74
CA GLY A 74 -14.36 1.91 8.97
C GLY A 74 -15.08 2.53 7.77
N GLU A 75 -16.38 2.80 7.96
CA GLU A 75 -17.27 3.26 6.88
C GLU A 75 -16.94 4.66 6.37
N GLU A 76 -16.52 5.56 7.25
CA GLU A 76 -16.21 6.94 6.88
C GLU A 76 -15.10 6.99 5.83
N VAL A 77 -13.98 6.29 6.08
CA VAL A 77 -12.86 6.20 5.13
C VAL A 77 -13.24 5.42 3.87
N LEU A 78 -14.10 4.40 3.99
CA LEU A 78 -14.59 3.70 2.79
C LEU A 78 -15.37 4.66 1.89
N ARG A 79 -16.30 5.45 2.43
CA ARG A 79 -17.07 6.45 1.66
C ARG A 79 -16.19 7.51 1.02
N GLU A 80 -15.12 7.92 1.69
CA GLU A 80 -14.13 8.86 1.13
C GLU A 80 -13.38 8.30 -0.07
N LEU A 81 -13.08 7.00 -0.06
CA LEU A 81 -12.22 6.35 -1.04
C LEU A 81 -12.96 5.53 -2.10
N GLU A 82 -14.23 5.21 -1.93
CA GLU A 82 -14.96 4.23 -2.75
C GLU A 82 -14.99 4.54 -4.25
N ASP A 83 -15.00 5.83 -4.62
CA ASP A 83 -14.97 6.28 -6.01
C ASP A 83 -13.55 6.42 -6.59
N LYS A 84 -12.52 6.26 -5.78
CA LYS A 84 -11.13 6.29 -6.23
C LYS A 84 -10.75 4.99 -6.94
N ILE A 85 -9.82 5.08 -7.89
CA ILE A 85 -9.24 3.90 -8.53
C ILE A 85 -8.30 3.21 -7.52
N ILE A 86 -8.35 1.89 -7.48
CA ILE A 86 -7.50 1.09 -6.60
C ILE A 86 -6.02 1.39 -6.88
N ASN A 87 -5.28 1.70 -5.84
CA ASN A 87 -3.82 1.74 -5.90
C ASN A 87 -3.27 0.34 -5.59
N CYS A 88 -2.44 -0.20 -6.46
CA CYS A 88 -1.78 -1.49 -6.24
C CYS A 88 -0.73 -1.38 -5.13
N SER A 89 -0.95 -2.07 -4.01
CA SER A 89 -0.01 -2.08 -2.88
C SER A 89 1.31 -2.77 -3.20
N GLY A 90 1.31 -3.59 -4.25
CA GLY A 90 2.46 -4.33 -4.73
C GLY A 90 3.40 -3.53 -5.62
N THR A 91 3.09 -2.27 -5.98
CA THR A 91 3.91 -1.51 -6.93
C THR A 91 4.02 -0.05 -6.50
N THR A 92 5.22 0.37 -6.13
CA THR A 92 5.51 1.74 -5.72
C THR A 92 6.94 2.09 -6.11
N LEU A 93 7.15 3.25 -6.73
CA LEU A 93 8.46 3.77 -7.07
C LEU A 93 8.66 5.17 -6.47
N GLY A 94 9.81 5.40 -5.88
CA GLY A 94 10.13 6.72 -5.32
C GLY A 94 11.63 6.96 -5.15
N THR A 95 11.97 8.20 -4.83
CA THR A 95 13.30 8.49 -4.31
C THR A 95 13.55 7.73 -3.01
N HIS A 96 14.80 7.53 -2.64
CA HIS A 96 15.14 6.81 -1.41
C HIS A 96 14.40 7.36 -0.19
N ASN A 97 14.42 8.68 0.01
CA ASN A 97 13.79 9.30 1.17
C ASN A 97 12.26 9.19 1.16
N ALA A 98 11.64 9.39 -0.01
CA ALA A 98 10.19 9.26 -0.14
C ALA A 98 9.73 7.80 0.07
N MET A 99 10.51 6.83 -0.41
CA MET A 99 10.26 5.41 -0.16
C MET A 99 10.42 5.06 1.32
N MET A 100 11.43 5.60 2.01
CA MET A 100 11.57 5.45 3.46
C MET A 100 10.32 5.94 4.20
N SER A 101 9.86 7.15 3.87
CA SER A 101 8.62 7.71 4.46
C SER A 101 7.40 6.83 4.19
N TYR A 102 7.26 6.28 2.97
CA TYR A 102 6.20 5.34 2.63
C TYR A 102 6.25 4.08 3.49
N LEU A 103 7.42 3.47 3.61
CA LEU A 103 7.59 2.25 4.39
C LEU A 103 7.33 2.48 5.88
N GLU A 104 7.74 3.63 6.42
CA GLU A 104 7.46 4.03 7.80
C GLU A 104 5.96 4.18 8.05
N LEU A 105 5.23 4.80 7.11
CA LEU A 105 3.77 4.88 7.18
C LEU A 105 3.12 3.49 7.12
N MET A 106 3.52 2.63 6.19
CA MET A 106 3.00 1.26 6.09
C MET A 106 3.20 0.47 7.38
N VAL A 107 4.39 0.55 7.98
CA VAL A 107 4.69 -0.08 9.28
C VAL A 107 3.85 0.53 10.39
N SER A 108 3.74 1.86 10.47
CA SER A 108 2.96 2.58 11.49
C SER A 108 1.48 2.19 11.43
N HIS A 109 0.86 2.18 10.24
CA HIS A 109 -0.54 1.77 10.06
C HIS A 109 -0.75 0.30 10.49
N SER A 110 0.18 -0.57 10.14
CA SER A 110 0.17 -1.97 10.56
C SER A 110 0.19 -2.13 12.10
N LEU A 111 1.02 -1.36 12.79
CA LEU A 111 1.11 -1.39 14.26
C LEU A 111 -0.16 -0.84 14.91
N LYS A 112 -0.70 0.28 14.42
CA LYS A 112 -1.98 0.86 14.90
C LYS A 112 -3.14 -0.13 14.75
N PHE A 113 -3.23 -0.79 13.61
CA PHE A 113 -4.27 -1.79 13.36
C PHE A 113 -4.16 -3.00 14.27
N LYS A 114 -2.95 -3.48 14.56
CA LYS A 114 -2.71 -4.55 15.53
C LYS A 114 -3.12 -4.16 16.94
N PHE A 115 -2.76 -2.97 17.36
CA PHE A 115 -3.13 -2.47 18.69
C PHE A 115 -4.65 -2.41 18.83
N LYS A 116 -5.35 -1.84 17.85
CA LYS A 116 -6.82 -1.78 17.81
C LYS A 116 -7.46 -3.18 17.90
N LYS A 117 -6.93 -4.16 17.15
CA LYS A 117 -7.41 -5.55 17.21
C LYS A 117 -7.13 -6.23 18.54
N ARG A 118 -5.96 -6.00 19.12
CA ARG A 118 -5.62 -6.54 20.44
C ARG A 118 -6.56 -5.99 21.53
N LEU A 119 -6.84 -4.70 21.48
CA LEU A 119 -7.78 -4.06 22.40
C LEU A 119 -9.20 -4.63 22.21
N LYS A 120 -9.67 -4.75 20.98
CA LYS A 120 -10.97 -5.38 20.66
C LYS A 120 -11.05 -6.82 21.17
N TYR A 121 -9.99 -7.61 20.99
CA TYR A 121 -9.93 -8.99 21.52
C TYR A 121 -10.04 -9.02 23.06
N LEU A 122 -9.34 -8.12 23.76
CA LEU A 122 -9.42 -8.03 25.22
C LEU A 122 -10.83 -7.67 25.70
N LEU A 123 -11.56 -6.85 24.93
CA LEU A 123 -12.91 -6.42 25.29
C LEU A 123 -14.00 -7.43 24.90
N THR A 124 -13.82 -8.19 23.81
CA THR A 124 -14.88 -9.03 23.25
C THR A 124 -14.59 -10.53 23.29
N LEU A 125 -13.35 -10.94 23.64
CA LEU A 125 -12.85 -12.31 23.58
C LEU A 125 -12.97 -12.96 22.20
N ARG A 126 -13.33 -12.21 21.14
CA ARG A 126 -13.42 -12.67 19.76
C ARG A 126 -12.13 -12.44 19.00
N ARG A 127 -11.53 -13.51 18.48
CA ARG A 127 -10.37 -13.43 17.59
C ARG A 127 -10.83 -13.06 16.18
N ASP A 128 -10.68 -11.80 15.83
CA ASP A 128 -10.72 -11.43 14.41
C ASP A 128 -9.41 -11.93 13.75
N LYS A 129 -9.53 -12.82 12.78
CA LYS A 129 -8.37 -13.21 11.97
C LYS A 129 -7.80 -11.94 11.32
N LEU A 130 -6.49 -11.74 11.40
CA LEU A 130 -5.79 -10.71 10.62
C LEU A 130 -6.11 -11.00 9.15
N GLY A 131 -6.94 -10.15 8.54
CA GLY A 131 -7.40 -10.36 7.18
C GLY A 131 -6.28 -10.14 6.17
N ARG A 132 -6.24 -10.96 5.13
CA ARG A 132 -5.53 -10.64 3.89
C ARG A 132 -5.93 -9.24 3.43
N GLY A 133 -5.01 -8.50 2.78
CA GLY A 133 -5.30 -7.23 2.12
C GLY A 133 -5.30 -6.00 3.02
N ALA A 134 -4.88 -6.10 4.27
CA ALA A 134 -4.71 -4.91 5.11
C ALA A 134 -3.63 -3.96 4.55
N ASP A 135 -2.58 -4.49 3.95
CA ASP A 135 -1.56 -3.72 3.23
C ASP A 135 -2.13 -2.95 2.05
N GLN A 136 -3.05 -3.56 1.30
CA GLN A 136 -3.77 -2.91 0.21
C GLN A 136 -4.63 -1.74 0.73
N ALA A 137 -5.30 -1.91 1.87
CA ALA A 137 -6.06 -0.82 2.50
C ALA A 137 -5.14 0.32 2.94
N TYR A 138 -3.97 0.02 3.55
CA TYR A 138 -3.00 1.05 3.95
C TYR A 138 -2.46 1.81 2.72
N ALA A 139 -2.07 1.09 1.66
CA ALA A 139 -1.53 1.69 0.46
C ALA A 139 -2.54 2.61 -0.22
N ASN A 140 -3.81 2.21 -0.33
CA ASN A 140 -4.88 3.06 -0.86
C ASN A 140 -5.07 4.33 -0.01
N TYR A 141 -5.13 4.18 1.32
CA TYR A 141 -5.29 5.32 2.23
C TYR A 141 -4.12 6.32 2.13
N ILE A 142 -2.89 5.83 2.13
CA ILE A 142 -1.68 6.66 2.05
C ILE A 142 -1.61 7.40 0.70
N ALA A 143 -1.86 6.70 -0.41
CA ALA A 143 -1.74 7.24 -1.75
C ALA A 143 -2.81 8.30 -2.05
N HIS A 144 -4.09 7.99 -1.78
CA HIS A 144 -5.20 8.89 -2.11
C HIS A 144 -5.28 10.11 -1.19
N ASN A 145 -4.89 9.96 0.08
CA ASN A 145 -4.81 11.09 1.03
C ASN A 145 -3.48 11.86 0.94
N ARG A 146 -2.59 11.46 0.02
CA ARG A 146 -1.31 12.13 -0.22
C ARG A 146 -0.52 12.37 1.07
N LEU A 147 -0.42 11.34 1.92
CA LEU A 147 0.25 11.45 3.22
C LEU A 147 1.77 11.66 3.10
N ILE A 148 2.30 11.61 1.89
CA ILE A 148 3.69 11.91 1.56
C ILE A 148 3.68 13.05 0.55
N ASN A 149 4.53 14.04 0.78
CA ASN A 149 4.69 15.17 -0.15
C ASN A 149 5.13 14.68 -1.53
N ASP A 150 4.74 15.42 -2.58
CA ASP A 150 5.05 15.11 -3.97
C ASP A 150 4.63 13.70 -4.40
N THR A 151 3.45 13.27 -3.93
CA THR A 151 2.80 12.05 -4.37
C THR A 151 2.18 12.21 -5.75
N PHE A 152 2.43 11.26 -6.66
CA PHE A 152 1.77 11.17 -7.94
C PHE A 152 1.19 9.76 -8.17
N LEU A 153 0.02 9.69 -8.83
CA LEU A 153 -0.69 8.45 -9.14
C LEU A 153 -0.74 8.28 -10.66
N TYR A 154 -0.19 7.18 -11.16
CA TYR A 154 -0.18 6.83 -12.59
C TYR A 154 -1.28 5.81 -12.88
N SER A 155 -2.09 6.08 -13.90
CA SER A 155 -2.96 5.07 -14.49
C SER A 155 -2.14 4.12 -15.38
N ASN A 156 -2.70 2.94 -15.65
CA ASN A 156 -2.10 1.96 -16.55
C ASN A 156 -1.79 2.50 -17.95
N GLU A 157 -2.52 3.52 -18.39
CA GLU A 157 -2.35 4.13 -19.72
C GLU A 157 -1.21 5.15 -19.78
N LYS A 158 -0.77 5.67 -18.63
CA LYS A 158 0.14 6.83 -18.56
C LYS A 158 1.42 6.58 -17.81
N GLY A 159 1.55 5.43 -17.17
CA GLY A 159 2.72 5.08 -16.36
C GLY A 159 3.70 4.15 -17.10
N PRO A 160 4.92 4.03 -16.62
CA PRO A 160 5.89 3.06 -17.13
C PRO A 160 5.58 1.62 -16.68
N ILE A 161 4.69 1.47 -15.72
CA ILE A 161 4.26 0.18 -15.15
C ILE A 161 2.73 0.13 -15.17
N ALA A 162 2.18 -0.91 -15.75
CA ALA A 162 0.77 -1.27 -15.63
C ALA A 162 0.59 -2.36 -14.58
N THR A 163 -0.50 -2.26 -13.82
CA THR A 163 -0.90 -3.25 -12.81
C THR A 163 -2.14 -3.98 -13.28
N VAL A 164 -2.12 -5.30 -13.20
CA VAL A 164 -3.22 -6.16 -13.67
C VAL A 164 -4.04 -6.61 -12.47
N CYS A 165 -5.33 -6.26 -12.46
CA CYS A 165 -6.28 -6.74 -11.46
C CYS A 165 -7.07 -7.91 -12.04
N TYR A 166 -7.09 -9.05 -11.38
CA TYR A 166 -7.90 -10.22 -11.72
C TYR A 166 -9.27 -10.18 -11.07
#